data_2c329f44a33e66019a923ce4ac19bd18
#
_entry.id   2c329f44a33e66019a923ce4ac19bd18
#
_cell.length_a   1.000
_cell.length_b   1.000
_cell.length_c   1.000
_cell.angle_alpha   90.00
_cell.angle_beta   90.00
_cell.angle_gamma   90.00
#
_symmetry.space_group_name_H-M   'P 1'
#
loop_
_entity.id
_entity.type
_entity.pdbx_description
1 polymer ?
#
loop_
_entity_poly.entity_id
_entity_poly.type
_entity_poly.pdbx_seq_one_letter_code
_entity_poly.pdbx_strand_id
1 'polypeptide(L)'
;AWDSSMWISVVDAPVVEGKINGKNYLAADGASWFVSDLQNEGKVVSARWMAAGLGVFELYVNGQRVGNEFLKPGFTHNQKTKYSFTYDITEAVKTGSGAENVFAAQVTPGWWADKIATLDHHDGMIGKKCAFRSVVELVYADGTVRHYGTDLDNWKAGIAGPVTHAAIFDGEFYDARIAPGYETPEKLSTPEENKEFPGKIFPTQGAEIYLRKD
;
A
#
# COMPACT_ATOMS: atom_id res chain seq x y z
N ALA A 1 16.08 -9.47 0.82
CA ALA A 1 15.34 -8.41 0.14
C ALA A 1 14.70 -7.42 1.14
N TRP A 2 13.98 -7.90 2.16
CA TRP A 2 13.29 -7.02 3.13
C TRP A 2 14.22 -6.14 3.98
N ASP A 3 15.48 -6.47 4.12
CA ASP A 3 16.46 -5.70 4.92
C ASP A 3 16.74 -4.30 4.34
N SER A 4 16.46 -4.09 3.06
CA SER A 4 16.59 -2.80 2.38
C SER A 4 15.32 -1.95 2.42
N SER A 5 14.34 -2.31 3.23
CA SER A 5 13.04 -1.62 3.28
C SER A 5 12.55 -1.42 4.70
N MET A 6 11.70 -0.42 4.89
CA MET A 6 11.02 -0.13 6.14
C MET A 6 9.51 0.06 5.93
N TRP A 7 8.74 -0.02 7.00
CA TRP A 7 7.35 0.42 6.98
C TRP A 7 7.29 1.93 6.96
N ILE A 8 6.54 2.49 6.03
CA ILE A 8 6.32 3.93 5.90
C ILE A 8 4.83 4.26 6.00
N SER A 9 4.53 5.42 6.57
CA SER A 9 3.16 5.95 6.73
C SER A 9 3.08 7.40 6.27
N VAL A 10 1.87 7.86 6.02
CA VAL A 10 1.57 9.28 5.80
C VAL A 10 1.77 10.03 7.11
N VAL A 11 2.52 11.13 7.07
CA VAL A 11 2.66 12.06 8.20
C VAL A 11 1.31 12.77 8.39
N ASP A 12 0.85 12.87 9.64
CA ASP A 12 -0.40 13.56 10.00
C ASP A 12 -1.61 13.13 9.15
N ALA A 13 -1.72 11.81 8.89
CA ALA A 13 -2.91 11.28 8.25
C ALA A 13 -4.15 11.77 9.01
N PRO A 14 -5.13 12.40 8.33
CA PRO A 14 -6.28 12.95 9.00
C PRO A 14 -7.03 11.83 9.71
N VAL A 15 -7.26 12.04 10.99
CA VAL A 15 -8.07 11.18 11.83
C VAL A 15 -9.40 11.88 12.00
N VAL A 16 -10.47 11.33 11.44
CA VAL A 16 -11.80 11.84 11.61
C VAL A 16 -12.36 11.36 12.94
N GLU A 17 -12.67 12.30 13.81
CA GLU A 17 -13.42 12.01 15.04
C GLU A 17 -14.91 11.99 14.74
N GLY A 18 -15.57 10.91 15.05
CA GLY A 18 -17.00 10.78 14.92
C GLY A 18 -17.64 10.20 16.19
N LYS A 19 -18.96 10.05 16.17
CA LYS A 19 -19.70 9.38 17.25
C LYS A 19 -20.63 8.32 16.67
N ILE A 20 -20.47 7.09 17.15
CA ILE A 20 -21.43 6.01 16.94
C ILE A 20 -22.04 5.66 18.29
N ASN A 21 -23.36 5.68 18.38
CA ASN A 21 -24.09 5.40 19.64
C ASN A 21 -23.60 6.22 20.85
N GLY A 22 -23.21 7.48 20.61
CA GLY A 22 -22.73 8.38 21.67
C GLY A 22 -21.26 8.20 22.05
N LYS A 23 -20.56 7.20 21.50
CA LYS A 23 -19.13 6.98 21.72
C LYS A 23 -18.29 7.59 20.59
N ASN A 24 -17.17 8.19 20.94
CA ASN A 24 -16.23 8.73 19.97
C ASN A 24 -15.53 7.59 19.21
N TYR A 25 -15.32 7.79 17.93
CA TYR A 25 -14.43 6.94 17.13
C TYR A 25 -13.46 7.79 16.31
N LEU A 26 -12.34 7.18 15.94
CA LEU A 26 -11.37 7.75 15.02
C LEU A 26 -11.40 6.92 13.74
N ALA A 27 -11.59 7.55 12.61
CA ALA A 27 -11.50 6.88 11.31
C ALA A 27 -10.47 7.60 10.45
N ALA A 28 -9.62 6.87 9.77
CA ALA A 28 -8.80 7.46 8.73
C ALA A 28 -9.70 7.84 7.56
N ASP A 29 -9.66 9.10 7.16
CA ASP A 29 -10.43 9.61 6.04
C ASP A 29 -9.58 9.55 4.77
N GLY A 30 -10.09 8.87 3.75
CA GLY A 30 -9.42 8.68 2.48
C GLY A 30 -8.36 7.57 2.45
N ALA A 31 -7.85 7.32 1.25
CA ALA A 31 -6.80 6.34 1.04
C ALA A 31 -5.40 6.96 1.20
N SER A 32 -4.52 6.22 1.88
CA SER A 32 -3.09 6.55 1.91
C SER A 32 -2.45 6.11 0.61
N TRP A 33 -1.81 7.03 -0.10
CA TRP A 33 -1.01 6.73 -1.28
C TRP A 33 0.47 6.82 -0.97
N PHE A 34 1.21 5.87 -1.52
CA PHE A 34 2.67 5.77 -1.45
C PHE A 34 3.18 5.68 -2.88
N VAL A 35 4.05 6.59 -3.27
CA VAL A 35 4.51 6.72 -4.66
C VAL A 35 6.03 6.88 -4.70
N SER A 36 6.68 6.20 -5.61
CA SER A 36 8.11 6.33 -5.91
C SER A 36 8.34 6.34 -7.41
N ASP A 37 9.19 7.26 -7.85
CA ASP A 37 9.72 7.32 -9.20
C ASP A 37 11.09 6.65 -9.20
N LEU A 38 11.25 5.60 -10.00
CA LEU A 38 12.48 4.84 -10.11
C LEU A 38 13.05 4.92 -11.51
N GLN A 39 14.28 5.40 -11.63
CA GLN A 39 15.00 5.43 -12.89
C GLN A 39 15.86 4.17 -13.06
N ASN A 40 15.75 3.50 -14.21
CA ASN A 40 16.53 2.31 -14.52
C ASN A 40 18.02 2.63 -14.71
N GLU A 41 18.90 1.91 -14.00
CA GLU A 41 20.36 2.00 -14.18
C GLU A 41 20.84 1.37 -15.50
N GLY A 42 20.08 0.42 -16.04
CA GLY A 42 20.38 -0.30 -17.27
C GLY A 42 19.13 -0.83 -17.97
N LYS A 43 19.31 -1.69 -18.98
CA LYS A 43 18.17 -2.36 -19.62
C LYS A 43 17.64 -3.45 -18.70
N VAL A 44 16.41 -3.31 -18.22
CA VAL A 44 15.70 -4.30 -17.39
C VAL A 44 15.29 -5.50 -18.25
N VAL A 45 15.54 -6.71 -17.75
CA VAL A 45 15.15 -7.99 -18.39
C VAL A 45 14.17 -8.79 -17.54
N SER A 46 14.10 -8.51 -16.25
CA SER A 46 13.10 -9.09 -15.34
C SER A 46 12.85 -8.14 -14.17
N ALA A 47 11.61 -8.07 -13.71
CA ALA A 47 11.21 -7.24 -12.59
C ALA A 47 10.20 -7.95 -11.70
N ARG A 48 10.39 -7.89 -10.38
CA ARG A 48 9.46 -8.40 -9.38
C ARG A 48 9.16 -7.36 -8.32
N TRP A 49 7.95 -7.33 -7.85
CA TRP A 49 7.53 -6.46 -6.75
C TRP A 49 6.97 -7.28 -5.60
N MET A 50 7.64 -7.23 -4.46
CA MET A 50 7.21 -7.81 -3.19
C MET A 50 6.60 -6.69 -2.34
N ALA A 51 5.37 -6.85 -1.88
CA ALA A 51 4.65 -5.82 -1.14
C ALA A 51 3.86 -6.39 0.04
N ALA A 52 3.75 -5.59 1.09
CA ALA A 52 2.93 -5.84 2.26
C ALA A 52 2.28 -4.53 2.75
N GLY A 53 1.06 -4.61 3.26
CA GLY A 53 0.31 -3.46 3.77
C GLY A 53 -0.17 -3.65 5.21
N LEU A 54 -0.14 -2.57 5.96
CA LEU A 54 -0.92 -2.40 7.19
C LEU A 54 -2.20 -1.67 6.80
N GLY A 55 -3.21 -2.44 6.43
CA GLY A 55 -4.43 -2.04 5.77
C GLY A 55 -4.71 -2.89 4.54
N VAL A 56 -5.78 -2.63 3.81
CA VAL A 56 -6.06 -3.24 2.51
C VAL A 56 -5.34 -2.42 1.43
N PHE A 57 -4.60 -3.09 0.54
CA PHE A 57 -3.77 -2.39 -0.43
C PHE A 57 -4.00 -2.83 -1.88
N GLU A 58 -3.78 -1.89 -2.79
CA GLU A 58 -3.72 -2.09 -4.24
C GLU A 58 -2.41 -1.49 -4.78
N LEU A 59 -1.86 -2.10 -5.83
CA LEU A 59 -0.57 -1.75 -6.42
C LEU A 59 -0.74 -1.28 -7.86
N TYR A 60 0.11 -0.34 -8.27
CA TYR A 60 0.13 0.21 -9.62
C TYR A 60 1.56 0.40 -10.10
N VAL A 61 1.84 0.03 -11.34
CA VAL A 61 3.10 0.33 -12.05
C VAL A 61 2.75 1.12 -13.30
N ASN A 62 3.31 2.30 -13.45
CA ASN A 62 3.06 3.19 -14.59
C ASN A 62 1.55 3.43 -14.84
N GLY A 63 0.76 3.54 -13.77
CA GLY A 63 -0.70 3.73 -13.82
C GLY A 63 -1.51 2.45 -14.07
N GLN A 64 -0.87 1.30 -14.28
CA GLN A 64 -1.54 0.01 -14.45
C GLN A 64 -1.63 -0.75 -13.14
N ARG A 65 -2.82 -1.24 -12.80
CA ARG A 65 -3.03 -2.07 -11.61
C ARG A 65 -2.26 -3.38 -11.71
N VAL A 66 -1.55 -3.75 -10.64
CA VAL A 66 -0.79 -4.99 -10.50
C VAL A 66 -1.59 -6.02 -9.72
N GLY A 67 -1.71 -7.23 -10.30
CA GLY A 67 -2.54 -8.30 -9.73
C GLY A 67 -4.03 -8.07 -9.98
N ASN A 68 -4.81 -9.08 -9.69
CA ASN A 68 -6.27 -9.07 -9.86
C ASN A 68 -7.02 -9.54 -8.60
N GLU A 69 -6.29 -9.75 -7.51
CA GLU A 69 -6.83 -10.08 -6.19
C GLU A 69 -7.41 -8.85 -5.51
N PHE A 70 -8.37 -9.07 -4.64
CA PHE A 70 -9.02 -8.07 -3.81
C PHE A 70 -8.79 -8.34 -2.32
N LEU A 71 -8.96 -7.32 -1.49
CA LEU A 71 -8.87 -7.38 -0.03
C LEU A 71 -7.52 -7.91 0.49
N LYS A 72 -6.41 -7.62 -0.23
CA LYS A 72 -5.05 -7.92 0.24
C LYS A 72 -4.67 -7.08 1.46
N PRO A 73 -3.98 -7.60 2.46
CA PRO A 73 -3.41 -8.95 2.58
C PRO A 73 -4.34 -9.98 3.21
N GLY A 74 -5.62 -9.69 3.41
CA GLY A 74 -6.53 -10.52 4.16
C GLY A 74 -6.38 -10.35 5.67
N PHE A 75 -7.14 -11.14 6.44
CA PHE A 75 -7.09 -11.11 7.89
C PHE A 75 -5.98 -12.03 8.42
N THR A 76 -5.17 -11.51 9.34
CA THR A 76 -4.09 -12.24 10.00
C THR A 76 -4.13 -11.99 11.51
N HIS A 77 -3.25 -12.65 12.26
CA HIS A 77 -2.98 -12.21 13.63
C HIS A 77 -2.19 -10.90 13.57
N ASN A 78 -2.91 -9.79 13.57
CA ASN A 78 -2.43 -8.47 13.18
C ASN A 78 -1.16 -7.98 13.92
N GLN A 79 -0.92 -8.42 15.15
CA GLN A 79 0.28 -8.06 15.92
C GLN A 79 1.49 -8.98 15.67
N LYS A 80 1.30 -10.12 15.00
CA LYS A 80 2.35 -11.13 14.83
C LYS A 80 2.73 -11.35 13.38
N THR A 81 1.76 -11.31 12.48
CA THR A 81 1.94 -11.76 11.08
C THR A 81 1.27 -10.83 10.10
N LYS A 82 1.99 -10.47 9.04
CA LYS A 82 1.43 -9.89 7.81
C LYS A 82 1.84 -10.74 6.62
N TYR A 83 0.96 -10.84 5.64
CA TYR A 83 1.28 -11.49 4.38
C TYR A 83 1.83 -10.50 3.36
N SER A 84 2.86 -10.95 2.64
CA SER A 84 3.37 -10.28 1.45
C SER A 84 2.90 -10.99 0.19
N PHE A 85 2.74 -10.21 -0.86
CA PHE A 85 2.44 -10.66 -2.21
C PHE A 85 3.63 -10.35 -3.10
N THR A 86 3.93 -11.25 -4.03
CA THR A 86 5.01 -11.08 -4.99
C THR A 86 4.45 -11.19 -6.39
N TYR A 87 4.71 -10.18 -7.20
CA TYR A 87 4.25 -10.08 -8.58
C TYR A 87 5.42 -10.05 -9.54
N ASP A 88 5.32 -10.78 -10.64
CA ASP A 88 6.10 -10.50 -11.83
C ASP A 88 5.52 -9.25 -12.50
N ILE A 89 6.32 -8.22 -12.60
CA ILE A 89 5.94 -6.93 -13.18
C ILE A 89 6.78 -6.59 -14.41
N THR A 90 7.46 -7.58 -14.99
CA THR A 90 8.38 -7.39 -16.12
C THR A 90 7.70 -6.67 -17.29
N GLU A 91 6.47 -7.06 -17.61
CA GLU A 91 5.69 -6.45 -18.71
C GLU A 91 5.12 -5.05 -18.37
N ALA A 92 5.03 -4.71 -17.07
CA ALA A 92 4.49 -3.42 -16.63
C ALA A 92 5.55 -2.33 -16.53
N VAL A 93 6.83 -2.68 -16.43
CA VAL A 93 7.93 -1.73 -16.35
C VAL A 93 8.45 -1.33 -17.73
N LYS A 94 8.84 -0.07 -17.87
CA LYS A 94 9.61 0.41 -19.01
C LYS A 94 11.04 -0.13 -18.86
N THR A 95 11.57 -0.81 -19.86
CA THR A 95 12.80 -1.61 -19.74
C THR A 95 14.08 -0.88 -20.17
N GLY A 96 13.99 0.27 -20.83
CA GLY A 96 15.16 1.01 -21.31
C GLY A 96 16.06 1.53 -20.20
N SER A 97 17.38 1.64 -20.45
CA SER A 97 18.29 2.36 -19.55
C SER A 97 17.85 3.81 -19.40
N GLY A 98 17.83 4.33 -18.18
CA GLY A 98 17.35 5.67 -17.88
C GLY A 98 15.84 5.87 -17.95
N ALA A 99 15.07 4.83 -18.29
CA ALA A 99 13.62 4.92 -18.28
C ALA A 99 13.10 5.07 -16.85
N GLU A 100 12.16 5.98 -16.67
CA GLU A 100 11.52 6.24 -15.39
C GLU A 100 10.25 5.40 -15.23
N ASN A 101 10.12 4.73 -14.10
CA ASN A 101 8.97 3.93 -13.73
C ASN A 101 8.35 4.46 -12.44
N VAL A 102 7.02 4.60 -12.45
CA VAL A 102 6.25 5.02 -11.28
C VAL A 102 5.66 3.79 -10.60
N PHE A 103 6.03 3.59 -9.34
CA PHE A 103 5.48 2.57 -8.46
C PHE A 103 4.55 3.24 -7.47
N ALA A 104 3.31 2.77 -7.36
CA ALA A 104 2.35 3.36 -6.44
C ALA A 104 1.56 2.28 -5.70
N ALA A 105 1.27 2.54 -4.43
CA ALA A 105 0.38 1.75 -3.62
C ALA A 105 -0.71 2.62 -3.02
N GLN A 106 -1.97 2.17 -3.11
CA GLN A 106 -3.10 2.71 -2.38
C GLN A 106 -3.34 1.80 -1.17
N VAL A 107 -3.44 2.36 0.02
CA VAL A 107 -3.70 1.60 1.25
C VAL A 107 -4.88 2.23 1.99
N THR A 108 -5.87 1.43 2.33
CA THR A 108 -7.04 1.83 3.13
C THR A 108 -7.02 1.11 4.48
N PRO A 109 -7.72 1.61 5.51
CA PRO A 109 -7.63 1.09 6.88
C PRO A 109 -7.83 -0.42 7.02
N GLY A 110 -8.86 -0.99 6.40
CA GLY A 110 -9.12 -2.42 6.36
C GLY A 110 -9.12 -3.06 7.77
N TRP A 111 -8.56 -4.25 7.89
CA TRP A 111 -8.46 -4.96 9.18
C TRP A 111 -7.35 -4.43 10.11
N TRP A 112 -6.63 -3.40 9.73
CA TRP A 112 -5.55 -2.86 10.54
C TRP A 112 -5.95 -1.64 11.34
N ALA A 113 -6.47 -0.61 10.67
CA ALA A 113 -6.73 0.69 11.27
C ALA A 113 -8.22 1.09 11.24
N ASP A 114 -9.10 0.20 10.77
CA ASP A 114 -10.55 0.41 10.77
C ASP A 114 -11.20 -0.24 11.99
N LYS A 115 -12.49 0.02 12.19
CA LYS A 115 -13.32 -0.71 13.13
C LYS A 115 -13.56 -2.12 12.60
N ILE A 116 -13.14 -3.13 13.35
CA ILE A 116 -13.23 -4.53 12.93
C ILE A 116 -14.20 -5.36 13.75
N ALA A 117 -14.90 -4.75 14.69
CA ALA A 117 -15.87 -5.43 15.52
C ALA A 117 -17.13 -4.62 15.71
N THR A 118 -18.24 -5.34 15.89
CA THR A 118 -19.55 -4.76 16.10
C THR A 118 -19.67 -4.09 17.48
N LEU A 119 -20.38 -2.98 17.49
CA LEU A 119 -21.06 -2.35 18.64
C LEU A 119 -20.20 -1.54 19.61
N ASP A 120 -19.00 -1.94 20.01
CA ASP A 120 -18.23 -1.24 21.04
C ASP A 120 -16.73 -1.17 20.84
N HIS A 121 -16.23 -1.74 19.72
CA HIS A 121 -14.81 -1.75 19.42
C HIS A 121 -14.47 -0.73 18.36
N HIS A 122 -13.52 0.11 18.67
CA HIS A 122 -13.18 1.29 17.92
C HIS A 122 -12.02 1.07 16.99
N ASP A 123 -11.94 1.95 16.00
CA ASP A 123 -10.84 2.15 15.10
C ASP A 123 -9.51 2.24 15.87
N GLY A 124 -8.45 1.72 15.29
CA GLY A 124 -7.13 1.76 15.88
C GLY A 124 -6.89 0.82 17.06
N MET A 125 -7.77 -0.16 17.31
CA MET A 125 -7.49 -1.19 18.34
C MET A 125 -6.26 -2.02 18.02
N ILE A 126 -5.96 -2.23 16.74
CA ILE A 126 -4.83 -3.02 16.27
C ILE A 126 -3.71 -2.11 15.84
N GLY A 127 -3.97 -1.15 14.99
CA GLY A 127 -3.05 -0.12 14.52
C GLY A 127 -3.75 1.20 14.28
N LYS A 128 -3.00 2.29 14.22
CA LYS A 128 -3.56 3.65 14.11
C LYS A 128 -3.43 4.22 12.71
N LYS A 129 -2.35 3.89 12.01
CA LYS A 129 -2.02 4.43 10.70
C LYS A 129 -1.86 3.31 9.68
N CYS A 130 -2.40 3.52 8.50
CA CYS A 130 -2.04 2.70 7.34
C CYS A 130 -0.54 2.81 7.09
N ALA A 131 0.08 1.69 6.70
CA ALA A 131 1.48 1.69 6.32
C ALA A 131 1.73 0.76 5.15
N PHE A 132 2.81 1.03 4.46
CA PHE A 132 3.24 0.25 3.30
C PHE A 132 4.71 -0.13 3.44
N ARG A 133 5.05 -1.35 3.02
CA ARG A 133 6.42 -1.84 2.92
C ARG A 133 6.57 -2.68 1.68
N SER A 134 7.58 -2.39 0.87
CA SER A 134 7.80 -3.15 -0.35
C SER A 134 9.27 -3.18 -0.76
N VAL A 135 9.57 -4.11 -1.69
CA VAL A 135 10.85 -4.19 -2.39
C VAL A 135 10.57 -4.46 -3.85
N VAL A 136 11.09 -3.61 -4.72
CA VAL A 136 11.18 -3.85 -6.17
C VAL A 136 12.54 -4.47 -6.45
N GLU A 137 12.55 -5.63 -7.10
CA GLU A 137 13.76 -6.27 -7.63
C GLU A 137 13.81 -6.05 -9.13
N LEU A 138 14.89 -5.46 -9.62
CA LEU A 138 15.17 -5.32 -11.04
C LEU A 138 16.40 -6.14 -11.41
N VAL A 139 16.28 -6.94 -12.46
CA VAL A 139 17.40 -7.67 -13.08
C VAL A 139 17.72 -6.98 -14.40
N TYR A 140 18.96 -6.55 -14.55
CA TYR A 140 19.45 -5.89 -15.75
C TYR A 140 20.10 -6.86 -16.73
N ALA A 141 20.21 -6.46 -18.00
CA ALA A 141 20.75 -7.28 -19.09
C ALA A 141 22.22 -7.68 -18.90
N ASP A 142 22.98 -6.94 -18.08
CA ASP A 142 24.36 -7.27 -17.71
C ASP A 142 24.46 -8.29 -16.56
N GLY A 143 23.32 -8.78 -16.05
CA GLY A 143 23.22 -9.69 -14.92
C GLY A 143 23.19 -9.01 -13.56
N THR A 144 23.30 -7.68 -13.50
CA THR A 144 23.19 -6.94 -12.23
C THR A 144 21.77 -7.05 -11.66
N VAL A 145 21.67 -7.27 -10.36
CA VAL A 145 20.41 -7.29 -9.62
C VAL A 145 20.39 -6.12 -8.64
N ARG A 146 19.29 -5.36 -8.63
CA ARG A 146 19.08 -4.27 -7.68
C ARG A 146 17.77 -4.47 -6.92
N HIS A 147 17.80 -4.05 -5.66
CA HIS A 147 16.64 -4.04 -4.78
C HIS A 147 16.36 -2.61 -4.31
N TYR A 148 15.16 -2.13 -4.59
CA TYR A 148 14.69 -0.80 -4.20
C TYR A 148 13.56 -0.98 -3.18
N GLY A 149 13.87 -0.69 -1.93
CA GLY A 149 12.94 -0.81 -0.80
C GLY A 149 12.14 0.46 -0.57
N THR A 150 11.08 0.36 0.22
CA THR A 150 10.43 1.55 0.80
C THR A 150 11.36 2.23 1.80
N ASP A 151 11.56 3.53 1.64
CA ASP A 151 12.40 4.39 2.48
C ASP A 151 11.81 5.81 2.58
N LEU A 152 12.49 6.71 3.27
CA LEU A 152 12.03 8.09 3.48
C LEU A 152 12.54 9.07 2.41
N ASP A 153 13.51 8.67 1.61
CA ASP A 153 14.16 9.54 0.63
C ASP A 153 13.51 9.41 -0.76
N ASN A 154 13.24 8.19 -1.19
CA ASN A 154 12.77 7.87 -2.54
C ASN A 154 11.24 7.68 -2.64
N TRP A 155 10.56 7.57 -1.50
CA TRP A 155 9.11 7.46 -1.47
C TRP A 155 8.45 8.76 -1.01
N LYS A 156 7.26 9.01 -1.54
CA LYS A 156 6.35 10.08 -1.11
C LYS A 156 5.04 9.45 -0.68
N ALA A 157 4.37 10.09 0.27
CA ALA A 157 3.09 9.59 0.79
C ALA A 157 2.12 10.75 1.07
N GLY A 158 0.84 10.48 0.93
CA GLY A 158 -0.21 11.46 1.21
C GLY A 158 -1.61 10.84 1.14
N ILE A 159 -2.59 11.55 1.69
CA ILE A 159 -4.01 11.22 1.49
C ILE A 159 -4.46 11.83 0.17
N ALA A 160 -4.84 10.98 -0.76
CA ALA A 160 -5.16 11.37 -2.13
C ALA A 160 -6.09 10.35 -2.80
N GLY A 161 -6.40 10.63 -4.07
CA GLY A 161 -7.11 9.70 -4.93
C GLY A 161 -8.62 9.68 -4.77
N PRO A 162 -9.30 8.87 -5.59
CA PRO A 162 -10.75 8.85 -5.68
C PRO A 162 -11.45 8.20 -4.49
N VAL A 163 -10.77 7.34 -3.74
CA VAL A 163 -11.33 6.71 -2.52
C VAL A 163 -11.22 7.71 -1.39
N THR A 164 -12.32 8.35 -1.06
CA THR A 164 -12.40 9.39 -0.02
C THR A 164 -12.79 8.84 1.35
N HIS A 165 -13.31 7.64 1.40
CA HIS A 165 -13.57 6.85 2.61
C HIS A 165 -13.56 5.38 2.23
N ALA A 166 -13.02 4.52 3.10
CA ALA A 166 -13.13 3.07 2.96
C ALA A 166 -13.10 2.39 4.32
N ALA A 167 -14.09 1.55 4.55
CA ALA A 167 -14.24 0.77 5.78
C ALA A 167 -14.78 -0.62 5.46
N ILE A 168 -14.34 -1.63 6.22
CA ILE A 168 -14.78 -3.02 6.01
C ILE A 168 -16.30 -3.16 6.21
N PHE A 169 -16.88 -2.44 7.17
CA PHE A 169 -18.30 -2.55 7.49
C PHE A 169 -19.16 -1.44 6.87
N ASP A 170 -18.60 -0.26 6.63
CA ASP A 170 -19.38 0.88 6.15
C ASP A 170 -19.29 1.07 4.63
N GLY A 171 -18.41 0.32 3.97
CA GLY A 171 -18.22 0.39 2.53
C GLY A 171 -17.24 1.46 2.08
N GLU A 172 -17.37 1.90 0.84
CA GLU A 172 -16.45 2.82 0.18
C GLU A 172 -17.20 4.00 -0.43
N PHE A 173 -16.63 5.20 -0.29
CA PHE A 173 -17.02 6.37 -1.07
C PHE A 173 -15.97 6.64 -2.14
N TYR A 174 -16.39 6.61 -3.39
CA TYR A 174 -15.54 6.79 -4.55
C TYR A 174 -15.99 8.00 -5.38
N ASP A 175 -15.11 8.99 -5.56
CA ASP A 175 -15.35 10.14 -6.43
C ASP A 175 -14.47 10.04 -7.68
N ALA A 176 -15.05 9.59 -8.80
CA ALA A 176 -14.35 9.41 -10.07
C ALA A 176 -13.80 10.72 -10.70
N ARG A 177 -14.10 11.88 -10.13
CA ARG A 177 -13.57 13.18 -10.59
C ARG A 177 -12.19 13.47 -10.00
N ILE A 178 -11.80 12.74 -8.95
CA ILE A 178 -10.51 12.89 -8.28
C ILE A 178 -9.49 11.96 -8.94
N ALA A 179 -8.37 12.53 -9.37
CA ALA A 179 -7.28 11.76 -9.96
C ALA A 179 -6.59 10.86 -8.92
N PRO A 180 -6.04 9.70 -9.33
CA PRO A 180 -5.27 8.82 -8.45
C PRO A 180 -4.07 9.54 -7.81
N GLY A 181 -3.59 9.02 -6.66
CA GLY A 181 -2.49 9.64 -5.93
C GLY A 181 -1.19 9.73 -6.72
N TYR A 182 -0.92 8.80 -7.62
CA TYR A 182 0.26 8.87 -8.50
C TYR A 182 0.18 9.95 -9.60
N GLU A 183 -0.98 10.56 -9.79
CA GLU A 183 -1.18 11.71 -10.71
C GLU A 183 -1.27 13.05 -9.96
N THR A 184 -1.18 13.04 -8.63
CA THR A 184 -1.33 14.23 -7.77
C THR A 184 -0.12 14.43 -6.86
N PRO A 185 1.10 14.60 -7.42
CA PRO A 185 2.34 14.69 -6.62
C PRO A 185 2.34 15.86 -5.63
N GLU A 186 1.58 16.92 -5.88
CA GLU A 186 1.43 18.06 -4.97
C GLU A 186 0.72 17.71 -3.65
N LYS A 187 0.03 16.57 -3.59
CA LYS A 187 -0.61 16.05 -2.36
C LYS A 187 0.29 15.10 -1.58
N LEU A 188 1.48 14.81 -2.10
CA LEU A 188 2.41 13.85 -1.52
C LEU A 188 3.59 14.57 -0.87
N SER A 189 4.03 14.08 0.27
CA SER A 189 5.18 14.57 1.03
C SER A 189 6.10 13.43 1.45
N THR A 190 7.21 13.76 2.10
CA THR A 190 8.09 12.74 2.69
C THR A 190 7.30 11.93 3.73
N PRO A 191 7.30 10.59 3.66
CA PRO A 191 6.63 9.75 4.64
C PRO A 191 7.37 9.75 5.99
N GLU A 192 6.74 9.16 7.01
CA GLU A 192 7.41 8.82 8.26
C GLU A 192 7.61 7.31 8.39
N GLU A 193 8.61 6.90 9.19
CA GLU A 193 8.78 5.50 9.57
C GLU A 193 7.63 5.05 10.49
N ASN A 194 6.98 3.94 10.13
CA ASN A 194 5.96 3.32 10.96
C ASN A 194 6.57 2.18 11.80
N LYS A 195 6.41 2.25 13.12
CA LYS A 195 6.91 1.25 14.08
C LYS A 195 5.78 0.50 14.81
N GLU A 196 4.54 0.62 14.35
CA GLU A 196 3.40 0.02 15.04
C GLU A 196 3.35 -1.51 14.91
N PHE A 197 3.95 -2.07 13.87
CA PHE A 197 3.93 -3.52 13.64
C PHE A 197 5.23 -4.20 14.09
N PRO A 198 5.21 -4.95 15.21
CA PRO A 198 6.39 -5.65 15.72
C PRO A 198 6.57 -7.05 15.12
N GLY A 199 5.64 -7.52 14.31
CA GLY A 199 5.57 -8.89 13.83
C GLY A 199 6.46 -9.18 12.61
N LYS A 200 6.21 -10.32 11.99
CA LYS A 200 6.95 -10.80 10.81
C LYS A 200 6.09 -10.78 9.55
N ILE A 201 6.76 -10.55 8.42
CA ILE A 201 6.16 -10.66 7.09
C ILE A 201 6.44 -12.06 6.57
N PHE A 202 5.39 -12.74 6.07
CA PHE A 202 5.47 -14.03 5.42
C PHE A 202 4.85 -13.97 4.03
N PRO A 203 5.30 -14.78 3.06
CA PRO A 203 4.56 -14.94 1.81
C PRO A 203 3.13 -15.39 2.07
N THR A 204 2.19 -14.91 1.27
CA THR A 204 0.80 -15.35 1.38
C THR A 204 0.69 -16.87 1.25
N GLN A 205 -0.16 -17.48 2.07
CA GLN A 205 -0.40 -18.93 2.10
C GLN A 205 -1.89 -19.26 1.94
N GLY A 206 -2.74 -18.24 1.88
CA GLY A 206 -4.19 -18.38 1.76
C GLY A 206 -4.68 -18.36 0.32
N ALA A 207 -5.95 -18.72 0.15
CA ALA A 207 -6.65 -18.50 -1.11
C ALA A 207 -6.83 -17.00 -1.35
N GLU A 208 -6.57 -16.59 -2.58
CA GLU A 208 -6.75 -15.21 -3.02
C GLU A 208 -8.22 -14.97 -3.38
N ILE A 209 -8.68 -13.72 -3.22
CA ILE A 209 -10.04 -13.32 -3.52
C ILE A 209 -10.04 -12.64 -4.89
N TYR A 210 -10.82 -13.18 -5.82
CA TYR A 210 -10.97 -12.66 -7.17
C TYR A 210 -12.39 -12.23 -7.45
N LEU A 211 -12.55 -11.25 -8.33
CA LEU A 211 -13.86 -10.92 -8.89
C LEU A 211 -14.33 -12.07 -9.78
N ARG A 212 -15.48 -12.64 -9.47
CA ARG A 212 -16.11 -13.64 -10.34
C ARG A 212 -16.58 -12.95 -11.63
N LYS A 213 -16.12 -13.48 -12.75
CA LYS A 213 -16.64 -13.13 -14.08
C LYS A 213 -17.70 -14.19 -14.44
N ASP A 214 -18.93 -13.78 -14.46
CA ASP A 214 -20.03 -14.62 -14.99
C ASP A 214 -20.04 -14.54 -16.52
#